data_252bb7c1c0ada76ab300e1fb8e262900
#
_entry.id   252bb7c1c0ada76ab300e1fb8e262900
#
_cell.length_a   1.000
_cell.length_b   1.000
_cell.length_c   1.000
_cell.angle_alpha   90.00
_cell.angle_beta   90.00
_cell.angle_gamma   90.00
#
_symmetry.space_group_name_H-M   'P 1'
#
loop_
_entity.id
_entity.type
_entity.pdbx_description
1 polymer ?
#
loop_
_entity_poly.entity_id
_entity_poly.type
_entity_poly.pdbx_seq_one_letter_code
_entity_poly.pdbx_strand_id
1 'polypeptide(L)'
;MALPDYYYTIGPEIGSGTPMVGLEPACVSTFRDEDLFPRDRTAKKLKENAFLFSEFLDRRCGDFRLPHVKKKALTQIHRHHYALLDVEAEKKVMGRLGLEYEVMPSGCCGMAGSFGFESGIYDVSMKAGERVLLPKVSAADRDCLILADGFSCREQIEQGTGRKTSRLAEIVATAL
;
A
#
# COMPACT_ATOMS: atom_id res chain seq x y z
N MET A 1 3.77 20.45 19.35
CA MET A 1 2.76 19.95 18.39
C MET A 1 1.83 19.04 19.18
N ALA A 2 0.51 19.31 19.17
CA ALA A 2 -0.44 18.42 19.85
C ALA A 2 -0.45 17.07 19.12
N LEU A 3 -0.50 15.98 19.90
CA LEU A 3 -0.67 14.66 19.33
C LEU A 3 -2.03 14.56 18.62
N PRO A 4 -2.10 13.88 17.48
CA PRO A 4 -3.37 13.68 16.80
C PRO A 4 -4.37 12.93 17.70
N ASP A 5 -5.64 13.31 17.63
CA ASP A 5 -6.72 12.71 18.46
C ASP A 5 -6.78 11.19 18.37
N TYR A 6 -6.44 10.61 17.21
CA TYR A 6 -6.41 9.16 17.03
C TYR A 6 -5.39 8.46 17.95
N TYR A 7 -4.28 9.11 18.32
CA TYR A 7 -3.31 8.52 19.25
C TYR A 7 -3.93 8.21 20.61
N TYR A 8 -4.79 9.11 21.09
CA TYR A 8 -5.52 8.89 22.33
C TYR A 8 -6.66 7.89 22.17
N THR A 9 -7.30 7.90 21.02
CA THR A 9 -8.46 7.02 20.74
C THR A 9 -8.03 5.56 20.61
N ILE A 10 -6.97 5.26 19.86
CA ILE A 10 -6.51 3.88 19.64
C ILE A 10 -5.48 3.39 20.66
N GLY A 11 -4.91 4.32 21.45
CA GLY A 11 -3.86 4.02 22.44
C GLY A 11 -4.20 2.89 23.42
N PRO A 12 -5.41 2.85 24.02
CA PRO A 12 -5.83 1.78 24.91
C PRO A 12 -5.82 0.40 24.24
N GLU A 13 -6.35 0.30 23.01
CA GLU A 13 -6.42 -0.94 22.24
C GLU A 13 -5.03 -1.44 21.86
N ILE A 14 -4.18 -0.55 21.35
CA ILE A 14 -2.78 -0.86 21.06
C ILE A 14 -2.03 -1.25 22.34
N GLY A 15 -2.34 -0.57 23.45
CA GLY A 15 -1.79 -0.87 24.77
C GLY A 15 -2.10 -2.29 25.23
N SER A 16 -3.27 -2.83 24.90
CA SER A 16 -3.68 -4.22 25.17
C SER A 16 -3.06 -5.25 24.22
N GLY A 17 -2.38 -4.80 23.14
CA GLY A 17 -1.75 -5.67 22.15
C GLY A 17 -2.62 -5.95 20.91
N THR A 18 -3.74 -5.25 20.75
CA THR A 18 -4.59 -5.35 19.54
C THR A 18 -3.81 -4.85 18.32
N PRO A 19 -3.68 -5.65 17.23
CA PRO A 19 -3.00 -5.20 16.04
C PRO A 19 -3.82 -4.16 15.28
N MET A 20 -3.16 -3.12 14.78
CA MET A 20 -3.73 -2.18 13.84
C MET A 20 -3.35 -2.61 12.42
N VAL A 21 -4.35 -2.85 11.58
CA VAL A 21 -4.15 -3.27 10.19
C VAL A 21 -4.59 -2.16 9.26
N GLY A 22 -3.66 -1.61 8.49
CA GLY A 22 -3.94 -0.60 7.49
C GLY A 22 -3.94 -1.17 6.07
N LEU A 23 -4.72 -0.54 5.20
CA LEU A 23 -4.84 -0.92 3.78
C LEU A 23 -4.09 0.06 2.86
N GLU A 24 -3.50 1.11 3.43
CA GLU A 24 -2.83 2.18 2.70
C GLU A 24 -1.41 2.37 3.26
N PRO A 25 -0.36 2.16 2.43
CA PRO A 25 1.03 2.17 2.91
C PRO A 25 1.47 3.49 3.53
N ALA A 26 1.04 4.64 3.00
CA ALA A 26 1.43 5.94 3.56
C ALA A 26 0.83 6.16 4.96
N CYS A 27 -0.41 5.71 5.18
CA CYS A 27 -1.05 5.77 6.50
C CYS A 27 -0.33 4.86 7.51
N VAL A 28 -0.01 3.61 7.12
CA VAL A 28 0.71 2.67 8.01
C VAL A 28 2.11 3.18 8.32
N SER A 29 2.81 3.72 7.32
CA SER A 29 4.15 4.26 7.52
C SER A 29 4.19 5.39 8.54
N THR A 30 3.14 6.21 8.61
CA THR A 30 3.02 7.28 9.62
C THR A 30 3.09 6.73 11.04
N PHE A 31 2.47 5.58 11.31
CA PHE A 31 2.50 4.94 12.64
C PHE A 31 3.84 4.29 12.98
N ARG A 32 4.72 4.11 12.01
CA ARG A 32 6.07 3.57 12.19
C ARG A 32 7.16 4.63 12.23
N ASP A 33 6.83 5.87 11.89
CA ASP A 33 7.75 6.99 11.91
C ASP A 33 7.93 7.49 13.36
N GLU A 34 9.12 7.29 13.92
CA GLU A 34 9.42 7.63 15.30
C GLU A 34 9.40 9.13 15.58
N ASP A 35 9.60 9.95 14.54
CA ASP A 35 9.67 11.40 14.70
C ASP A 35 8.27 12.05 14.80
N LEU A 36 7.21 11.32 14.45
CA LEU A 36 5.83 11.81 14.51
C LEU A 36 5.15 11.60 15.86
N PHE A 37 5.69 10.73 16.71
CA PHE A 37 5.11 10.36 18.00
C PHE A 37 6.07 10.64 19.15
N PRO A 38 5.55 10.87 20.38
CA PRO A 38 6.39 10.92 21.57
C PRO A 38 7.17 9.63 21.73
N ARG A 39 8.37 9.73 22.27
CA ARG A 39 9.20 8.55 22.60
C ARG A 39 8.70 7.89 23.89
N ASP A 40 7.45 7.46 23.91
CA ASP A 40 6.82 6.79 25.03
C ASP A 40 6.50 5.32 24.75
N ARG A 41 6.00 4.63 25.77
CA ARG A 41 5.67 3.19 25.68
C ARG A 41 4.52 2.92 24.70
N THR A 42 3.56 3.83 24.57
CA THR A 42 2.40 3.69 23.69
C THR A 42 2.82 3.83 22.23
N ALA A 43 3.65 4.82 21.91
CA ALA A 43 4.19 4.99 20.56
C ALA A 43 5.03 3.79 20.12
N LYS A 44 5.86 3.24 21.02
CA LYS A 44 6.61 2.01 20.74
C LYS A 44 5.69 0.84 20.42
N LYS A 45 4.65 0.62 21.24
CA LYS A 45 3.66 -0.44 20.98
C LYS A 45 2.90 -0.22 19.70
N LEU A 46 2.54 1.02 19.37
CA LEU A 46 1.87 1.36 18.12
C LEU A 46 2.74 0.97 16.91
N LYS A 47 4.00 1.35 16.92
CA LYS A 47 4.97 0.97 15.90
C LYS A 47 5.07 -0.56 15.72
N GLU A 48 5.16 -1.29 16.82
CA GLU A 48 5.29 -2.76 16.83
C GLU A 48 4.00 -3.48 16.37
N ASN A 49 2.83 -2.86 16.55
CA ASN A 49 1.52 -3.46 16.25
C ASN A 49 0.81 -2.83 15.04
N ALA A 50 1.44 -1.89 14.33
CA ALA A 50 0.93 -1.38 13.07
C ALA A 50 1.43 -2.23 11.90
N PHE A 51 0.50 -2.84 11.18
CA PHE A 51 0.78 -3.73 10.05
C PHE A 51 0.11 -3.22 8.78
N LEU A 52 0.79 -3.32 7.65
CA LEU A 52 0.09 -3.36 6.38
C LEU A 52 -0.67 -4.69 6.27
N PHE A 53 -1.76 -4.73 5.53
CA PHE A 53 -2.60 -5.91 5.38
C PHE A 53 -1.79 -7.16 4.96
N SER A 54 -0.87 -7.02 4.02
CA SER A 54 0.02 -8.09 3.59
C SER A 54 0.92 -8.60 4.71
N GLU A 55 1.50 -7.70 5.51
CA GLU A 55 2.32 -8.08 6.66
C GLU A 55 1.52 -8.79 7.75
N PHE A 56 0.30 -8.33 8.00
CA PHE A 56 -0.59 -8.98 8.95
C PHE A 56 -0.92 -10.40 8.53
N LEU A 57 -1.28 -10.61 7.26
CA LEU A 57 -1.55 -11.94 6.72
C LEU A 57 -0.33 -12.86 6.77
N ASP A 58 0.86 -12.36 6.43
CA ASP A 58 2.08 -13.17 6.44
C ASP A 58 2.51 -13.54 7.87
N ARG A 59 2.49 -12.57 8.80
CA ARG A 59 3.07 -12.74 10.15
C ARG A 59 2.10 -13.24 11.20
N ARG A 60 0.80 -12.98 11.05
CA ARG A 60 -0.24 -13.28 12.05
C ARG A 60 -1.28 -14.29 11.60
N CYS A 61 -1.41 -14.49 10.30
CA CYS A 61 -2.43 -15.36 9.71
C CYS A 61 -1.82 -16.39 8.74
N GLY A 62 -0.68 -16.98 9.10
CA GLY A 62 0.03 -17.96 8.26
C GLY A 62 -0.84 -19.16 7.86
N ASP A 63 -1.69 -19.64 8.78
CA ASP A 63 -2.59 -20.77 8.56
C ASP A 63 -3.90 -20.39 7.86
N PHE A 64 -4.17 -19.11 7.67
CA PHE A 64 -5.36 -18.65 6.96
C PHE A 64 -5.27 -19.06 5.48
N ARG A 65 -6.24 -19.85 5.02
CA ARG A 65 -6.32 -20.29 3.62
C ARG A 65 -6.82 -19.13 2.75
N LEU A 66 -5.89 -18.54 2.01
CA LEU A 66 -6.25 -17.55 1.01
C LEU A 66 -6.94 -18.21 -0.19
N PRO A 67 -7.91 -17.54 -0.82
CA PRO A 67 -8.52 -18.01 -2.06
C PRO A 67 -7.49 -18.06 -3.18
N HIS A 68 -7.73 -18.90 -4.20
CA HIS A 68 -6.84 -19.04 -5.34
C HIS A 68 -7.37 -18.27 -6.55
N VAL A 69 -6.70 -17.20 -6.95
CA VAL A 69 -7.22 -16.21 -7.93
C VAL A 69 -6.82 -16.53 -9.38
N LYS A 70 -5.69 -17.18 -9.63
CA LYS A 70 -5.19 -17.57 -10.99
C LYS A 70 -5.31 -16.47 -12.06
N LYS A 71 -4.83 -15.29 -11.77
CA LYS A 71 -4.82 -14.15 -12.70
C LYS A 71 -3.43 -13.56 -12.83
N LYS A 72 -3.16 -12.93 -13.97
CA LYS A 72 -2.00 -12.05 -14.12
C LYS A 72 -2.22 -10.75 -13.37
N ALA A 73 -1.18 -10.20 -12.78
CA ALA A 73 -1.22 -8.93 -12.08
C ALA A 73 0.03 -8.09 -12.34
N LEU A 74 -0.17 -6.81 -12.62
CA LEU A 74 0.89 -5.81 -12.56
C LEU A 74 0.77 -5.06 -11.24
N THR A 75 1.83 -5.06 -10.45
CA THR A 75 1.83 -4.51 -9.10
C THR A 75 2.67 -3.26 -9.02
N GLN A 76 2.06 -2.16 -8.56
CA GLN A 76 2.73 -0.92 -8.19
C GLN A 76 2.91 -0.87 -6.68
N ILE A 77 4.14 -1.05 -6.22
CA ILE A 77 4.49 -0.90 -4.81
C ILE A 77 4.69 0.59 -4.48
N HIS A 78 4.01 1.08 -3.45
CA HIS A 78 4.11 2.47 -2.99
C HIS A 78 5.50 2.79 -2.41
N ARG A 79 5.98 4.04 -2.56
CA ARG A 79 7.32 4.43 -2.05
C ARG A 79 7.48 4.24 -0.54
N HIS A 80 6.46 4.58 0.25
CA HIS A 80 6.51 4.35 1.70
C HIS A 80 6.55 2.85 2.04
N HIS A 81 5.96 1.99 1.20
CA HIS A 81 6.06 0.55 1.35
C HIS A 81 7.52 0.09 1.23
N TYR A 82 8.23 0.53 0.20
CA TYR A 82 9.66 0.23 0.05
C TYR A 82 10.52 0.78 1.19
N ALA A 83 10.17 1.95 1.73
CA ALA A 83 11.00 2.62 2.71
C ALA A 83 10.83 2.08 4.14
N LEU A 84 9.60 1.72 4.54
CA LEU A 84 9.25 1.49 5.95
C LEU A 84 8.48 0.20 6.22
N LEU A 85 8.03 -0.51 5.17
CA LEU A 85 7.18 -1.69 5.29
C LEU A 85 7.83 -2.90 4.60
N ASP A 86 7.24 -4.08 4.79
CA ASP A 86 7.80 -5.34 4.28
C ASP A 86 7.21 -5.71 2.90
N VAL A 87 7.95 -5.36 1.85
CA VAL A 87 7.58 -5.70 0.45
C VAL A 87 7.56 -7.21 0.21
N GLU A 88 8.40 -7.97 0.90
CA GLU A 88 8.44 -9.43 0.72
C GLU A 88 7.18 -10.09 1.29
N ALA A 89 6.58 -9.54 2.34
CA ALA A 89 5.29 -10.01 2.83
C ALA A 89 4.19 -9.88 1.77
N GLU A 90 4.17 -8.77 1.01
CA GLU A 90 3.20 -8.60 -0.07
C GLU A 90 3.42 -9.60 -1.20
N LYS A 91 4.67 -9.81 -1.62
CA LYS A 91 5.02 -10.81 -2.62
C LYS A 91 4.60 -12.22 -2.21
N LYS A 92 4.83 -12.59 -0.95
CA LYS A 92 4.39 -13.89 -0.41
C LYS A 92 2.87 -14.04 -0.45
N VAL A 93 2.12 -13.00 -0.04
CA VAL A 93 0.66 -13.05 -0.07
C VAL A 93 0.14 -13.15 -1.50
N MET A 94 0.70 -12.40 -2.46
CA MET A 94 0.36 -12.53 -3.87
C MET A 94 0.64 -13.94 -4.41
N GLY A 95 1.77 -14.54 -4.02
CA GLY A 95 2.10 -15.92 -4.36
C GLY A 95 1.11 -16.95 -3.76
N ARG A 96 0.72 -16.77 -2.49
CA ARG A 96 -0.29 -17.62 -1.82
C ARG A 96 -1.67 -17.49 -2.47
N LEU A 97 -2.01 -16.35 -3.06
CA LEU A 97 -3.22 -16.15 -3.88
C LEU A 97 -3.13 -16.81 -5.24
N GLY A 98 -1.96 -17.32 -5.65
CA GLY A 98 -1.74 -17.90 -6.98
C GLY A 98 -1.75 -16.88 -8.11
N LEU A 99 -1.42 -15.63 -7.82
CA LEU A 99 -1.26 -14.60 -8.83
C LEU A 99 0.05 -14.80 -9.60
N GLU A 100 -0.04 -14.71 -10.91
CA GLU A 100 1.13 -14.53 -11.79
C GLU A 100 1.44 -13.02 -11.84
N TYR A 101 2.26 -12.54 -10.92
CA TYR A 101 2.48 -11.11 -10.74
C TYR A 101 3.84 -10.63 -11.22
N GLU A 102 3.87 -9.40 -11.72
CA GLU A 102 5.07 -8.61 -11.95
C GLU A 102 5.04 -7.36 -11.07
N VAL A 103 6.10 -7.13 -10.30
CA VAL A 103 6.32 -5.85 -9.60
C VAL A 103 6.99 -4.89 -10.57
N MET A 104 6.30 -3.78 -10.88
CA MET A 104 6.81 -2.80 -11.84
C MET A 104 7.99 -2.01 -11.26
N PRO A 105 9.11 -1.89 -11.99
CA PRO A 105 10.26 -1.09 -11.56
C PRO A 105 10.04 0.41 -11.81
N SER A 106 8.86 0.90 -11.47
CA SER A 106 8.41 2.26 -11.79
C SER A 106 8.91 3.32 -10.80
N GLY A 107 9.32 2.92 -9.60
CA GLY A 107 9.66 3.86 -8.53
C GLY A 107 8.43 4.63 -8.03
N CYS A 108 8.50 5.96 -7.99
CA CYS A 108 7.39 6.81 -7.61
C CYS A 108 6.38 6.95 -8.75
N CYS A 109 5.07 6.94 -8.42
CA CYS A 109 4.01 7.20 -9.39
C CYS A 109 3.97 8.66 -9.88
N GLY A 110 4.63 9.57 -9.16
CA GLY A 110 4.69 10.99 -9.47
C GLY A 110 3.73 11.86 -8.65
N MET A 111 2.63 11.32 -8.16
CA MET A 111 1.60 12.12 -7.47
C MET A 111 2.06 12.62 -6.09
N ALA A 112 2.66 11.77 -5.26
CA ALA A 112 3.24 12.14 -3.96
C ALA A 112 2.29 13.01 -3.09
N GLY A 113 1.13 12.49 -2.71
CA GLY A 113 0.12 13.21 -1.95
C GLY A 113 -0.52 14.34 -2.76
N SER A 114 -0.51 15.57 -2.25
CA SER A 114 -1.05 16.75 -2.94
C SER A 114 -0.13 17.29 -4.03
N PHE A 115 1.15 16.94 -4.03
CA PHE A 115 2.17 17.47 -4.95
C PHE A 115 1.73 17.42 -6.42
N GLY A 116 1.22 16.28 -6.89
CA GLY A 116 0.81 16.11 -8.28
C GLY A 116 -0.40 16.94 -8.71
N PHE A 117 -1.14 17.54 -7.76
CA PHE A 117 -2.30 18.41 -8.03
C PHE A 117 -1.96 19.89 -7.97
N GLU A 118 -0.75 20.27 -7.55
CA GLU A 118 -0.36 21.67 -7.46
C GLU A 118 -0.14 22.29 -8.86
N SER A 119 -0.58 23.53 -9.00
CA SER A 119 -0.38 24.29 -10.23
C SER A 119 1.12 24.40 -10.56
N GLY A 120 1.47 24.07 -11.81
CA GLY A 120 2.87 24.11 -12.30
C GLY A 120 3.69 22.84 -11.97
N ILE A 121 3.20 21.93 -11.14
CA ILE A 121 3.89 20.68 -10.80
C ILE A 121 3.24 19.45 -11.46
N TYR A 122 2.03 19.59 -11.96
CA TYR A 122 1.31 18.51 -12.65
C TYR A 122 2.13 17.84 -13.77
N ASP A 123 2.81 18.62 -14.60
CA ASP A 123 3.65 18.08 -15.68
C ASP A 123 4.83 17.26 -15.15
N VAL A 124 5.40 17.63 -14.01
CA VAL A 124 6.47 16.87 -13.36
C VAL A 124 5.94 15.55 -12.83
N SER A 125 4.75 15.59 -12.22
CA SER A 125 4.05 14.39 -11.75
C SER A 125 3.76 13.43 -12.89
N MET A 126 3.20 13.91 -13.99
CA MET A 126 2.91 13.11 -15.18
C MET A 126 4.17 12.51 -15.79
N LYS A 127 5.23 13.31 -15.99
CA LYS A 127 6.52 12.82 -16.50
C LYS A 127 7.11 11.71 -15.63
N ALA A 128 6.94 11.77 -14.30
CA ALA A 128 7.40 10.70 -13.41
C ALA A 128 6.60 9.41 -13.63
N GLY A 129 5.28 9.49 -13.75
CA GLY A 129 4.40 8.37 -14.03
C GLY A 129 4.63 7.76 -15.42
N GLU A 130 4.89 8.59 -16.41
CA GLU A 130 5.11 8.21 -17.82
C GLU A 130 6.43 7.47 -18.06
N ARG A 131 7.38 7.52 -17.13
CA ARG A 131 8.67 6.82 -17.31
C ARG A 131 8.51 5.30 -17.41
N VAL A 132 7.64 4.69 -16.61
CA VAL A 132 7.43 3.24 -16.58
C VAL A 132 5.99 2.88 -16.27
N LEU A 133 5.40 3.50 -15.23
CA LEU A 133 4.11 3.09 -14.66
C LEU A 133 2.98 3.16 -15.69
N LEU A 134 2.68 4.33 -16.20
CA LEU A 134 1.53 4.55 -17.10
C LEU A 134 1.65 3.79 -18.42
N PRO A 135 2.82 3.75 -19.11
CA PRO A 135 2.99 2.94 -20.31
C PRO A 135 2.80 1.43 -20.08
N LYS A 136 3.37 0.89 -18.99
CA LYS A 136 3.20 -0.54 -18.66
C LYS A 136 1.74 -0.89 -18.38
N VAL A 137 1.05 -0.07 -17.60
CA VAL A 137 -0.38 -0.28 -17.29
C VAL A 137 -1.24 -0.17 -18.55
N SER A 138 -0.95 0.80 -19.42
CA SER A 138 -1.69 0.99 -20.69
C SER A 138 -1.51 -0.18 -21.66
N ALA A 139 -0.30 -0.79 -21.65
CA ALA A 139 0.03 -1.92 -22.51
C ALA A 139 -0.44 -3.27 -21.96
N ALA A 140 -0.88 -3.34 -20.70
CA ALA A 140 -1.31 -4.57 -20.06
C ALA A 140 -2.62 -5.11 -20.68
N ASP A 141 -2.73 -6.43 -20.75
CA ASP A 141 -3.95 -7.11 -21.16
C ASP A 141 -5.14 -6.63 -20.34
N ARG A 142 -6.35 -6.58 -20.95
CA ARG A 142 -7.56 -6.07 -20.28
C ARG A 142 -7.96 -6.86 -19.05
N ASP A 143 -7.69 -8.15 -19.02
CA ASP A 143 -7.97 -9.09 -17.92
C ASP A 143 -6.86 -9.11 -16.85
N CYS A 144 -5.72 -8.46 -17.12
CA CYS A 144 -4.65 -8.30 -16.15
C CYS A 144 -5.10 -7.38 -15.00
N LEU A 145 -4.95 -7.85 -13.76
CA LEU A 145 -5.20 -7.04 -12.58
C LEU A 145 -4.13 -5.95 -12.44
N ILE A 146 -4.55 -4.75 -12.11
CA ILE A 146 -3.62 -3.67 -11.73
C ILE A 146 -3.71 -3.51 -10.22
N LEU A 147 -2.68 -3.97 -9.52
CA LEU A 147 -2.63 -3.96 -8.07
C LEU A 147 -1.84 -2.75 -7.57
N ALA A 148 -2.46 -1.95 -6.73
CA ALA A 148 -1.83 -0.82 -6.06
C ALA A 148 -2.54 -0.51 -4.74
N ASP A 149 -1.85 -0.62 -3.61
CA ASP A 149 -2.43 -0.32 -2.30
C ASP A 149 -2.41 1.19 -2.00
N GLY A 150 -1.39 1.92 -2.49
CA GLY A 150 -1.26 3.35 -2.25
C GLY A 150 -2.28 4.20 -2.99
N PHE A 151 -3.00 5.07 -2.28
CA PHE A 151 -4.01 5.98 -2.85
C PHE A 151 -3.46 6.80 -4.02
N SER A 152 -2.34 7.49 -3.83
CA SER A 152 -1.72 8.30 -4.88
C SER A 152 -1.37 7.48 -6.14
N CYS A 153 -0.92 6.23 -5.97
CA CYS A 153 -0.60 5.37 -7.09
C CYS A 153 -1.85 4.99 -7.88
N ARG A 154 -2.96 4.71 -7.19
CA ARG A 154 -4.24 4.36 -7.78
C ARG A 154 -4.80 5.52 -8.59
N GLU A 155 -4.86 6.70 -7.98
CA GLU A 155 -5.33 7.93 -8.66
C GLU A 155 -4.49 8.22 -9.90
N GLN A 156 -3.16 8.16 -9.82
CA GLN A 156 -2.29 8.39 -10.96
C GLN A 156 -2.53 7.40 -12.10
N ILE A 157 -2.72 6.12 -11.77
CA ILE A 157 -3.02 5.09 -12.76
C ILE A 157 -4.39 5.32 -13.39
N GLU A 158 -5.43 5.52 -12.59
CA GLU A 158 -6.80 5.67 -13.06
C GLU A 158 -6.97 6.91 -13.92
N GLN A 159 -6.40 8.04 -13.50
CA GLN A 159 -6.45 9.29 -14.26
C GLN A 159 -5.60 9.24 -15.54
N GLY A 160 -4.40 8.64 -15.48
CA GLY A 160 -3.47 8.59 -16.61
C GLY A 160 -3.78 7.51 -17.64
N THR A 161 -4.53 6.45 -17.29
CA THR A 161 -4.75 5.30 -18.19
C THR A 161 -6.21 4.89 -18.35
N GLY A 162 -7.11 5.36 -17.49
CA GLY A 162 -8.49 4.88 -17.39
C GLY A 162 -8.64 3.45 -16.85
N ARG A 163 -7.53 2.79 -16.46
CA ARG A 163 -7.56 1.43 -15.91
C ARG A 163 -7.91 1.48 -14.43
N LYS A 164 -8.89 0.67 -14.04
CA LYS A 164 -9.20 0.47 -12.61
C LYS A 164 -8.10 -0.31 -11.91
N THR A 165 -7.84 0.08 -10.68
CA THR A 165 -6.89 -0.58 -9.80
C THR A 165 -7.61 -1.33 -8.68
N SER A 166 -6.95 -2.32 -8.10
CA SER A 166 -7.43 -3.03 -6.91
C SER A 166 -6.38 -3.00 -5.82
N ARG A 167 -6.79 -2.91 -4.57
CA ARG A 167 -5.94 -3.20 -3.42
C ARG A 167 -5.80 -4.71 -3.24
N LEU A 168 -4.73 -5.14 -2.60
CA LEU A 168 -4.55 -6.54 -2.24
C LEU A 168 -5.73 -7.07 -1.39
N ALA A 169 -6.20 -6.27 -0.45
CA ALA A 169 -7.36 -6.59 0.38
C ALA A 169 -8.66 -6.78 -0.43
N GLU A 170 -8.88 -5.96 -1.46
CA GLU A 170 -10.04 -6.08 -2.36
C GLU A 170 -9.98 -7.36 -3.18
N ILE A 171 -8.79 -7.76 -3.64
CA ILE A 171 -8.60 -9.02 -4.36
C ILE A 171 -8.92 -10.21 -3.45
N VAL A 172 -8.44 -10.19 -2.21
CA VAL A 172 -8.76 -11.23 -1.23
C VAL A 172 -10.26 -11.29 -0.95
N ALA A 173 -10.90 -10.14 -0.68
CA ALA A 173 -12.31 -10.07 -0.32
C ALA A 173 -13.25 -10.53 -1.45
N THR A 174 -12.90 -10.22 -2.71
CA THR A 174 -13.73 -10.62 -3.86
C THR A 174 -13.58 -12.08 -4.25
N ALA A 175 -12.56 -12.75 -3.75
CA ALA A 175 -12.27 -14.15 -4.06
C ALA A 175 -12.71 -15.12 -2.92
N LEU A 176 -13.11 -14.59 -1.75
CA LEU A 176 -13.70 -15.34 -0.64
C LEU A 176 -15.17 -15.65 -0.91
#